data_98facdd05cc63a324f76f9f28ac42688
#
_entry.id   98facdd05cc63a324f76f9f28ac42688
#
_cell.length_a   1.000
_cell.length_b   1.000
_cell.length_c   1.000
_cell.angle_alpha   90.00
_cell.angle_beta   90.00
_cell.angle_gamma   90.00
#
_symmetry.space_group_name_H-M   'P 1'
#
loop_
_entity.id
_entity.type
_entity.pdbx_description
1 polymer ?
#
loop_
_entity_poly.entity_id
_entity_poly.type
_entity_poly.pdbx_seq_one_letter_code
_entity_poly.pdbx_strand_id
1 'polypeptide(L)'
;MKKFTLFLSTLLFSMMSFGADFTLTSADVVTVDGVTITFDKAEGQNAPAWYADGLRLYAKNTVTISAETNITNITFNWEKRSSKDFAALTANVGAYTHPEKTGVGTWTGSAKEVVFTLGDKGQLQLNTLSVSLNGESGGETPETPEEPENPEEPEQPNDSVDTPELPEGAITCA
;
A
#
# COMPACT_ATOMS: atom_id res chain seq x y z
N MET A 1 14.36 48.70 13.26
CA MET A 1 14.59 47.24 13.12
C MET A 1 13.23 46.53 13.29
N LYS A 2 12.63 46.05 12.18
CA LYS A 2 11.34 45.37 12.19
C LYS A 2 11.63 43.86 12.35
N LYS A 3 11.19 43.25 13.44
CA LYS A 3 11.30 41.82 13.68
C LYS A 3 10.25 41.09 12.88
N PHE A 4 10.65 40.33 11.87
CA PHE A 4 9.78 39.46 11.07
C PHE A 4 9.68 38.13 11.81
N THR A 5 8.54 37.86 12.41
CA THR A 5 8.27 36.57 13.06
C THR A 5 7.72 35.62 11.99
N LEU A 6 8.54 34.67 11.56
CA LEU A 6 8.13 33.61 10.64
C LEU A 6 7.30 32.60 11.41
N PHE A 7 5.99 32.56 11.13
CA PHE A 7 5.10 31.51 11.63
C PHE A 7 5.26 30.27 10.74
N LEU A 8 6.03 29.29 11.21
CA LEU A 8 6.12 27.97 10.59
C LEU A 8 4.87 27.18 10.97
N SER A 9 3.86 27.19 10.11
CA SER A 9 2.68 26.35 10.23
C SER A 9 3.05 24.94 9.80
N THR A 10 3.30 24.06 10.76
CA THR A 10 3.47 22.63 10.50
C THR A 10 2.11 22.03 10.21
N LEU A 11 1.77 21.86 8.94
CA LEU A 11 0.58 21.14 8.51
C LEU A 11 0.83 19.63 8.78
N LEU A 12 0.29 19.12 9.88
CA LEU A 12 0.23 17.68 10.11
C LEU A 12 -0.76 17.09 9.10
N PHE A 13 -0.24 16.52 8.02
CA PHE A 13 -1.01 15.65 7.15
C PHE A 13 -1.25 14.33 7.91
N SER A 14 -2.43 14.19 8.48
CA SER A 14 -2.93 12.91 8.97
C SER A 14 -3.18 12.05 7.74
N MET A 15 -2.33 11.05 7.48
CA MET A 15 -2.62 10.00 6.51
C MET A 15 -3.81 9.21 7.04
N MET A 16 -5.02 9.56 6.61
CA MET A 16 -6.19 8.75 6.84
C MET A 16 -6.03 7.48 6.00
N SER A 17 -5.66 6.38 6.65
CA SER A 17 -5.82 5.06 6.08
C SER A 17 -7.33 4.81 6.01
N PHE A 18 -7.88 4.80 4.80
CA PHE A 18 -9.25 4.38 4.59
C PHE A 18 -9.29 2.84 4.55
N GLY A 19 -10.18 2.26 5.28
CA GLY A 19 -10.36 0.83 5.35
C GLY A 19 -11.75 0.48 5.84
N ALA A 20 -12.19 -0.75 5.59
CA ALA A 20 -13.46 -1.27 6.04
C ALA A 20 -13.23 -2.52 6.90
N ASP A 21 -13.85 -2.56 8.06
CA ASP A 21 -13.89 -3.73 8.93
C ASP A 21 -15.25 -4.41 8.85
N PHE A 22 -15.24 -5.70 8.60
CA PHE A 22 -16.45 -6.50 8.45
C PHE A 22 -16.58 -7.52 9.57
N THR A 23 -17.74 -7.51 10.21
CA THR A 23 -18.23 -8.63 11.03
C THR A 23 -19.37 -9.27 10.28
N LEU A 24 -19.17 -10.48 9.80
CA LEU A 24 -20.16 -11.20 8.99
C LEU A 24 -21.23 -11.78 9.88
N THR A 25 -22.48 -11.72 9.40
CA THR A 25 -23.67 -12.26 10.09
C THR A 25 -24.55 -13.10 9.14
N SER A 26 -24.22 -13.13 7.85
CA SER A 26 -24.91 -13.90 6.83
C SER A 26 -23.98 -14.25 5.68
N ALA A 27 -24.49 -14.96 4.68
CA ALA A 27 -23.83 -15.22 3.40
C ALA A 27 -24.30 -14.25 2.30
N ASP A 28 -25.01 -13.20 2.65
CA ASP A 28 -25.48 -12.20 1.71
C ASP A 28 -24.36 -11.24 1.31
N VAL A 29 -24.58 -10.50 0.24
CA VAL A 29 -23.71 -9.39 -0.15
C VAL A 29 -23.70 -8.34 0.94
N VAL A 30 -22.51 -7.90 1.35
CA VAL A 30 -22.33 -6.87 2.37
C VAL A 30 -21.48 -5.73 1.84
N THR A 31 -21.88 -4.49 2.14
CA THR A 31 -21.12 -3.27 1.77
C THR A 31 -20.89 -2.42 3.00
N VAL A 32 -19.66 -2.06 3.26
CA VAL A 32 -19.21 -1.15 4.33
C VAL A 32 -18.17 -0.20 3.77
N ASP A 33 -18.30 1.08 4.00
CA ASP A 33 -17.34 2.13 3.62
C ASP A 33 -16.86 2.06 2.15
N GLY A 34 -17.80 1.75 1.23
CA GLY A 34 -17.50 1.65 -0.20
C GLY A 34 -16.82 0.36 -0.63
N VAL A 35 -16.59 -0.57 0.28
CA VAL A 35 -16.11 -1.93 -0.02
C VAL A 35 -17.27 -2.90 -0.04
N THR A 36 -17.38 -3.71 -1.08
CA THR A 36 -18.42 -4.73 -1.23
C THR A 36 -17.80 -6.12 -1.22
N ILE A 37 -18.41 -7.03 -0.46
CA ILE A 37 -18.03 -8.43 -0.40
C ILE A 37 -19.19 -9.27 -0.92
N THR A 38 -18.87 -10.19 -1.83
CA THR A 38 -19.82 -11.15 -2.42
C THR A 38 -19.30 -12.56 -2.22
N PHE A 39 -20.19 -13.47 -1.85
CA PHE A 39 -19.89 -14.89 -1.70
C PHE A 39 -20.68 -15.67 -2.75
N ASP A 40 -19.99 -16.52 -3.51
CA ASP A 40 -20.62 -17.28 -4.58
C ASP A 40 -20.27 -18.77 -4.52
N LYS A 41 -21.22 -19.59 -4.93
CA LYS A 41 -21.03 -21.02 -5.04
C LYS A 41 -19.97 -21.38 -6.09
N ALA A 42 -19.90 -20.59 -7.15
CA ALA A 42 -19.04 -20.82 -8.31
C ALA A 42 -19.13 -22.29 -8.80
N GLU A 43 -18.00 -22.98 -8.92
CA GLU A 43 -17.94 -24.38 -9.32
C GLU A 43 -18.13 -25.36 -8.15
N GLY A 44 -18.37 -24.87 -6.94
CA GLY A 44 -18.56 -25.68 -5.75
C GLY A 44 -19.85 -26.51 -5.78
N GLN A 45 -19.89 -27.59 -5.00
CA GLN A 45 -21.11 -28.37 -4.83
C GLN A 45 -22.11 -27.69 -3.89
N ASN A 46 -21.60 -27.07 -2.83
CA ASN A 46 -22.40 -26.38 -1.81
C ASN A 46 -22.20 -24.86 -1.94
N ALA A 47 -23.28 -24.12 -1.79
CA ALA A 47 -23.18 -22.66 -1.68
C ALA A 47 -22.60 -22.23 -0.33
N PRO A 48 -21.94 -21.05 -0.23
CA PRO A 48 -21.61 -20.44 1.03
C PRO A 48 -22.83 -20.37 1.95
N ALA A 49 -22.65 -20.63 3.23
CA ALA A 49 -23.78 -20.66 4.17
C ALA A 49 -23.36 -20.15 5.55
N TRP A 50 -24.23 -19.38 6.16
CA TRP A 50 -24.09 -18.94 7.55
C TRP A 50 -24.54 -20.03 8.53
N TYR A 51 -23.74 -20.23 9.56
CA TYR A 51 -24.04 -21.09 10.70
C TYR A 51 -23.86 -20.30 12.00
N ALA A 52 -24.29 -20.86 13.11
CA ALA A 52 -24.22 -20.18 14.40
C ALA A 52 -22.80 -19.71 14.80
N ASP A 53 -21.80 -20.32 14.22
CA ASP A 53 -20.38 -20.12 14.50
C ASP A 53 -19.61 -19.40 13.36
N GLY A 54 -20.30 -18.95 12.29
CA GLY A 54 -19.70 -18.16 11.22
C GLY A 54 -20.08 -18.60 9.80
N LEU A 55 -19.59 -17.85 8.82
CA LEU A 55 -19.79 -18.13 7.40
C LEU A 55 -18.90 -19.29 6.96
N ARG A 56 -19.48 -20.34 6.44
CA ARG A 56 -18.74 -21.45 5.83
C ARG A 56 -18.63 -21.28 4.34
N LEU A 57 -17.39 -21.39 3.88
CA LEU A 57 -17.03 -21.48 2.48
C LEU A 57 -16.57 -22.91 2.20
N TYR A 58 -17.04 -23.50 1.11
CA TYR A 58 -16.73 -24.86 0.69
C TYR A 58 -15.78 -24.87 -0.50
N ALA A 59 -15.25 -26.05 -0.81
CA ALA A 59 -14.39 -26.23 -1.97
C ALA A 59 -14.98 -25.58 -3.23
N LYS A 60 -14.14 -24.86 -3.97
CA LYS A 60 -14.46 -24.12 -5.20
C LYS A 60 -15.42 -22.94 -5.04
N ASN A 61 -15.80 -22.58 -3.83
CA ASN A 61 -16.51 -21.32 -3.62
C ASN A 61 -15.57 -20.13 -3.87
N THR A 62 -16.15 -18.98 -4.20
CA THR A 62 -15.42 -17.73 -4.36
C THR A 62 -15.88 -16.68 -3.36
N VAL A 63 -14.93 -15.81 -3.01
CA VAL A 63 -15.16 -14.55 -2.29
C VAL A 63 -14.62 -13.44 -3.17
N THR A 64 -15.48 -12.52 -3.57
CA THR A 64 -15.10 -11.33 -4.34
C THR A 64 -15.15 -10.12 -3.44
N ILE A 65 -14.09 -9.36 -3.40
CA ILE A 65 -13.97 -8.09 -2.66
C ILE A 65 -13.70 -6.99 -3.67
N SER A 66 -14.56 -5.99 -3.71
CA SER A 66 -14.46 -4.89 -4.66
C SER A 66 -14.63 -3.52 -3.99
N ALA A 67 -13.98 -2.49 -4.54
CA ALA A 67 -14.09 -1.10 -4.12
C ALA A 67 -13.86 -0.14 -5.29
N GLU A 68 -14.28 1.12 -5.15
CA GLU A 68 -14.05 2.17 -6.15
C GLU A 68 -12.56 2.56 -6.25
N THR A 69 -11.83 2.48 -5.13
CA THR A 69 -10.40 2.73 -5.05
C THR A 69 -9.62 1.42 -4.93
N ASN A 70 -8.30 1.45 -5.14
CA ASN A 70 -7.51 0.24 -5.06
C ASN A 70 -7.44 -0.29 -3.63
N ILE A 71 -7.75 -1.55 -3.48
CA ILE A 71 -7.51 -2.34 -2.28
C ILE A 71 -6.01 -2.63 -2.20
N THR A 72 -5.41 -2.40 -1.05
CA THR A 72 -3.96 -2.60 -0.84
C THR A 72 -3.64 -3.75 0.10
N ASN A 73 -4.55 -4.02 1.04
CA ASN A 73 -4.42 -5.14 1.96
C ASN A 73 -5.80 -5.71 2.31
N ILE A 74 -5.86 -7.02 2.50
CA ILE A 74 -7.03 -7.72 3.04
C ILE A 74 -6.53 -8.69 4.10
N THR A 75 -7.09 -8.61 5.30
CA THR A 75 -6.80 -9.55 6.39
C THR A 75 -8.06 -10.34 6.70
N PHE A 76 -7.99 -11.64 6.56
CA PHE A 76 -9.06 -12.57 6.91
C PHE A 76 -8.79 -13.19 8.28
N ASN A 77 -9.80 -13.26 9.14
CA ASN A 77 -9.76 -14.02 10.38
C ASN A 77 -10.57 -15.31 10.19
N TRP A 78 -9.86 -16.37 9.89
CA TRP A 78 -10.41 -17.70 9.67
C TRP A 78 -10.52 -18.46 10.96
N GLU A 79 -11.63 -19.16 11.14
CA GLU A 79 -11.75 -20.16 12.20
C GLU A 79 -11.49 -21.56 11.67
N LYS A 80 -10.70 -22.30 12.41
CA LYS A 80 -10.39 -23.69 12.10
C LYS A 80 -11.55 -24.60 12.55
N ARG A 81 -12.11 -25.32 11.60
CA ARG A 81 -13.11 -26.33 11.91
C ARG A 81 -12.46 -27.68 12.12
N SER A 82 -12.54 -28.18 13.34
CA SER A 82 -11.98 -29.49 13.76
C SER A 82 -10.44 -29.56 13.64
N SER A 83 -9.89 -30.77 13.72
CA SER A 83 -8.43 -31.01 13.65
C SER A 83 -7.86 -30.99 12.21
N LYS A 84 -8.63 -30.53 11.22
CA LYS A 84 -8.19 -30.50 9.82
C LYS A 84 -7.44 -29.20 9.52
N ASP A 85 -6.55 -29.23 8.54
CA ASP A 85 -5.85 -28.06 8.04
C ASP A 85 -6.80 -27.07 7.38
N PHE A 86 -6.38 -25.81 7.29
CA PHE A 86 -7.11 -24.81 6.53
C PHE A 86 -7.15 -25.20 5.04
N ALA A 87 -8.27 -24.99 4.38
CA ALA A 87 -8.37 -25.17 2.94
C ALA A 87 -7.45 -24.15 2.23
N ALA A 88 -6.88 -24.55 1.11
CA ALA A 88 -6.12 -23.64 0.28
C ALA A 88 -7.03 -22.53 -0.26
N LEU A 89 -6.52 -21.32 -0.29
CA LEU A 89 -7.18 -20.17 -0.87
C LEU A 89 -6.19 -19.49 -1.84
N THR A 90 -6.66 -19.17 -3.04
CA THR A 90 -5.86 -18.49 -4.06
C THR A 90 -6.54 -17.19 -4.47
N ALA A 91 -5.76 -16.13 -4.70
CA ALA A 91 -6.26 -14.88 -5.25
C ALA A 91 -5.98 -14.82 -6.76
N ASN A 92 -6.88 -14.20 -7.52
CA ASN A 92 -6.71 -13.98 -8.97
C ASN A 92 -5.63 -12.93 -9.28
N VAL A 93 -5.33 -12.05 -8.33
CA VAL A 93 -4.35 -10.96 -8.45
C VAL A 93 -3.70 -10.71 -7.09
N GLY A 94 -2.48 -10.19 -7.07
CA GLY A 94 -1.72 -9.93 -5.84
C GLY A 94 -1.17 -11.20 -5.20
N ALA A 95 -0.81 -11.10 -3.93
CA ALA A 95 -0.24 -12.22 -3.18
C ALA A 95 -1.07 -12.52 -1.94
N TYR A 96 -1.50 -13.77 -1.78
CA TYR A 96 -2.18 -14.26 -0.59
C TYR A 96 -1.28 -15.21 0.18
N THR A 97 -1.21 -15.02 1.49
CA THR A 97 -0.47 -15.89 2.42
C THR A 97 -1.36 -16.31 3.58
N HIS A 98 -1.23 -17.57 3.97
CA HIS A 98 -1.95 -18.13 5.12
C HIS A 98 -1.00 -19.05 5.87
N PRO A 99 -0.33 -18.61 6.93
CA PRO A 99 0.56 -19.45 7.73
C PRO A 99 -0.22 -20.64 8.33
N GLU A 100 0.28 -21.85 8.16
CA GLU A 100 -0.43 -23.12 8.38
C GLU A 100 -1.10 -23.30 9.75
N LYS A 101 -0.68 -22.59 10.77
CA LYS A 101 -1.18 -22.77 12.13
C LYS A 101 -1.93 -21.55 12.68
N THR A 102 -2.07 -20.52 11.88
CA THR A 102 -2.77 -19.29 12.29
C THR A 102 -4.15 -19.24 11.64
N GLY A 103 -5.10 -18.63 12.33
CA GLY A 103 -6.39 -18.29 11.76
C GLY A 103 -6.36 -17.01 10.91
N VAL A 104 -5.19 -16.49 10.55
CA VAL A 104 -5.06 -15.22 9.84
C VAL A 104 -4.49 -15.46 8.45
N GLY A 105 -5.26 -15.09 7.42
CA GLY A 105 -4.79 -15.01 6.04
C GLY A 105 -4.64 -13.56 5.62
N THR A 106 -3.58 -13.22 4.89
CA THR A 106 -3.32 -11.85 4.44
C THR A 106 -3.11 -11.81 2.93
N TRP A 107 -3.80 -10.91 2.27
CA TRP A 107 -3.55 -10.55 0.88
C TRP A 107 -2.94 -9.16 0.79
N THR A 108 -1.99 -9.01 -0.12
CA THR A 108 -1.36 -7.72 -0.46
C THR A 108 -1.32 -7.54 -1.97
N GLY A 109 -1.58 -6.32 -2.41
CA GLY A 109 -1.60 -6.02 -3.85
C GLY A 109 -2.07 -4.60 -4.12
N SER A 110 -2.56 -4.36 -5.33
CA SER A 110 -3.21 -3.12 -5.72
C SER A 110 -4.24 -3.43 -6.80
N ALA A 111 -5.52 -3.50 -6.44
CA ALA A 111 -6.61 -3.83 -7.36
C ALA A 111 -7.95 -3.29 -6.83
N LYS A 112 -8.84 -2.92 -7.74
CA LYS A 112 -10.23 -2.54 -7.38
C LYS A 112 -11.12 -3.75 -7.08
N GLU A 113 -10.72 -4.91 -7.56
CA GLU A 113 -11.41 -6.17 -7.34
C GLU A 113 -10.42 -7.30 -7.13
N VAL A 114 -10.67 -8.11 -6.13
CA VAL A 114 -9.91 -9.33 -5.84
C VAL A 114 -10.87 -10.49 -5.67
N VAL A 115 -10.65 -11.57 -6.42
CA VAL A 115 -11.42 -12.80 -6.34
C VAL A 115 -10.58 -13.88 -5.69
N PHE A 116 -11.05 -14.40 -4.58
CA PHE A 116 -10.45 -15.53 -3.89
C PHE A 116 -11.22 -16.80 -4.20
N THR A 117 -10.52 -17.86 -4.57
CA THR A 117 -11.11 -19.17 -4.86
C THR A 117 -10.58 -20.21 -3.88
N LEU A 118 -11.50 -20.94 -3.23
CA LEU A 118 -11.12 -22.09 -2.42
C LEU A 118 -10.68 -23.24 -3.31
N GLY A 119 -9.68 -23.97 -2.85
CA GLY A 119 -9.16 -25.16 -3.53
C GLY A 119 -10.20 -26.28 -3.64
N ASP A 120 -9.80 -27.38 -4.27
CA ASP A 120 -10.68 -28.52 -4.59
C ASP A 120 -11.20 -29.30 -3.39
N LYS A 121 -10.64 -29.06 -2.20
CA LYS A 121 -10.97 -29.81 -0.98
C LYS A 121 -11.02 -28.91 0.24
N GLY A 122 -11.81 -29.32 1.21
CA GLY A 122 -11.89 -28.68 2.50
C GLY A 122 -12.94 -27.59 2.58
N GLN A 123 -12.88 -26.82 3.64
CA GLN A 123 -13.76 -25.71 3.93
C GLN A 123 -13.04 -24.69 4.81
N LEU A 124 -13.44 -23.46 4.73
CA LEU A 124 -13.02 -22.37 5.61
C LEU A 124 -14.22 -21.80 6.34
N GLN A 125 -14.01 -21.25 7.51
CA GLN A 125 -15.00 -20.52 8.25
C GLN A 125 -14.48 -19.11 8.49
N LEU A 126 -15.28 -18.12 8.10
CA LEU A 126 -14.93 -16.70 8.17
C LEU A 126 -15.91 -15.97 9.06
N ASN A 127 -15.40 -15.21 10.02
CA ASN A 127 -16.20 -14.35 10.89
C ASN A 127 -15.96 -12.88 10.66
N THR A 128 -14.69 -12.50 10.51
CA THR A 128 -14.32 -11.11 10.32
C THR A 128 -13.23 -10.97 9.26
N LEU A 129 -13.23 -9.84 8.58
CA LEU A 129 -12.14 -9.44 7.71
C LEU A 129 -11.99 -7.91 7.73
N SER A 130 -10.77 -7.45 7.45
CA SER A 130 -10.43 -6.05 7.33
C SER A 130 -9.87 -5.79 5.93
N VAL A 131 -10.27 -4.70 5.32
CA VAL A 131 -9.82 -4.27 3.99
C VAL A 131 -9.21 -2.88 4.11
N SER A 132 -7.99 -2.72 3.62
CA SER A 132 -7.34 -1.40 3.51
C SER A 132 -7.39 -0.92 2.07
N LEU A 133 -7.78 0.33 1.89
CA LEU A 133 -7.84 0.99 0.61
C LEU A 133 -6.66 1.95 0.45
N ASN A 134 -6.20 2.13 -0.78
CA ASN A 134 -5.31 3.23 -1.08
C ASN A 134 -6.13 4.52 -0.95
N GLY A 135 -5.84 5.33 0.06
CA GLY A 135 -6.39 6.67 0.13
C GLY A 135 -5.91 7.42 -1.12
N GLU A 136 -6.82 7.80 -2.02
CA GLU A 136 -6.49 8.81 -3.00
C GLU A 136 -6.17 10.08 -2.22
N SER A 137 -4.88 10.34 -2.01
CA SER A 137 -4.40 11.69 -1.85
C SER A 137 -4.84 12.41 -3.12
N GLY A 138 -5.90 13.23 -3.01
CA GLY A 138 -6.40 14.03 -4.11
C GLY A 138 -5.22 14.71 -4.79
N GLY A 139 -5.11 14.49 -6.09
CA GLY A 139 -4.01 14.80 -6.96
C GLY A 139 -3.24 16.08 -6.62
N GLU A 140 -2.07 15.90 -6.10
CA GLU A 140 -0.93 16.74 -6.41
C GLU A 140 0.20 15.80 -6.77
N THR A 141 0.51 15.74 -8.05
CA THR A 141 1.81 15.27 -8.53
C THR A 141 2.85 15.94 -7.62
N PRO A 142 3.77 15.20 -6.97
CA PRO A 142 4.87 15.84 -6.28
C PRO A 142 5.56 16.73 -7.30
N GLU A 143 5.49 18.05 -7.15
CA GLU A 143 6.39 18.95 -7.87
C GLU A 143 7.78 18.43 -7.58
N THR A 144 8.48 18.05 -8.62
CA THR A 144 9.91 17.76 -8.56
C THR A 144 10.54 18.89 -7.78
N PRO A 145 11.26 18.64 -6.67
CA PRO A 145 11.95 19.69 -5.96
C PRO A 145 12.80 20.43 -6.99
N GLU A 146 12.55 21.72 -7.18
CA GLU A 146 13.44 22.56 -7.96
C GLU A 146 14.83 22.36 -7.38
N GLU A 147 15.75 21.93 -8.23
CA GLU A 147 17.16 21.83 -7.90
C GLU A 147 17.59 23.19 -7.32
N PRO A 148 18.17 23.24 -6.11
CA PRO A 148 18.55 24.50 -5.51
C PRO A 148 19.49 25.20 -6.50
N GLU A 149 19.11 26.41 -6.92
CA GLU A 149 19.95 27.26 -7.75
C GLU A 149 21.34 27.29 -7.10
N ASN A 150 22.32 26.84 -7.90
CA ASN A 150 23.71 26.87 -7.53
C ASN A 150 24.07 28.29 -7.13
N PRO A 151 24.56 28.55 -5.87
CA PRO A 151 24.98 29.88 -5.48
C PRO A 151 26.03 30.35 -6.48
N GLU A 152 25.79 31.52 -7.10
CA GLU A 152 26.75 32.16 -7.98
C GLU A 152 28.11 32.16 -7.30
N GLU A 153 29.09 31.58 -7.98
CA GLU A 153 30.49 31.58 -7.59
C GLU A 153 30.93 33.06 -7.41
N PRO A 154 31.49 33.46 -6.25
CA PRO A 154 31.89 34.85 -6.04
C PRO A 154 32.97 35.20 -7.05
N GLU A 155 32.71 36.28 -7.83
CA GLU A 155 33.66 36.83 -8.78
C GLU A 155 35.03 37.04 -8.09
N GLN A 156 36.05 36.35 -8.61
CA GLN A 156 37.42 36.56 -8.18
C GLN A 156 37.80 38.02 -8.47
N PRO A 157 38.45 38.74 -7.51
CA PRO A 157 39.02 40.05 -7.77
C PRO A 157 40.07 39.88 -8.86
N ASN A 158 39.91 40.64 -9.92
CA ASN A 158 40.90 40.76 -10.99
C ASN A 158 42.14 41.50 -10.45
N ASP A 159 43.08 40.75 -9.88
CA ASP A 159 44.35 41.28 -9.43
C ASP A 159 45.30 41.34 -10.64
N SER A 160 45.21 42.46 -11.33
CA SER A 160 46.20 42.84 -12.36
C SER A 160 47.52 43.13 -11.67
N VAL A 161 48.31 42.13 -11.40
CA VAL A 161 49.69 42.30 -10.96
C VAL A 161 50.52 42.72 -12.17
N ASP A 162 50.80 44.03 -12.18
CA ASP A 162 51.76 44.67 -13.03
C ASP A 162 53.12 44.01 -12.83
N THR A 163 53.58 43.26 -13.84
CA THR A 163 54.88 42.58 -13.82
C THR A 163 55.94 43.60 -14.17
N PRO A 164 56.83 43.94 -13.28
CA PRO A 164 57.97 44.86 -13.63
C PRO A 164 58.96 44.13 -14.59
N GLU A 165 59.17 44.74 -15.70
CA GLU A 165 60.14 44.37 -16.73
C GLU A 165 61.58 44.33 -16.14
N LEU A 166 62.19 43.15 -16.18
CA LEU A 166 63.60 42.97 -15.82
C LEU A 166 64.47 43.44 -16.97
N PRO A 167 65.49 44.25 -16.68
CA PRO A 167 66.41 44.74 -17.73
C PRO A 167 67.31 43.64 -18.25
N GLU A 168 67.41 43.57 -19.56
CA GLU A 168 68.37 42.78 -20.30
C GLU A 168 69.82 43.26 -19.90
N GLY A 169 70.68 42.36 -19.59
CA GLY A 169 72.05 42.64 -19.56
C GLY A 169 72.95 41.61 -18.87
N ALA A 170 73.62 40.86 -19.71
CA ALA A 170 74.98 40.33 -19.50
C ALA A 170 75.15 39.24 -18.42
N ILE A 171 75.80 38.16 -18.55
CA ILE A 171 77.15 37.93 -19.12
C ILE A 171 77.40 36.44 -19.19
N THR A 172 77.99 35.98 -20.26
CA THR A 172 78.72 34.74 -20.43
C THR A 172 79.88 34.61 -19.40
N CYS A 173 80.12 33.40 -18.89
CA CYS A 173 81.40 32.83 -18.58
C CYS A 173 81.35 31.34 -18.29
N ALA A 174 82.10 30.67 -19.04
CA ALA A 174 83.11 29.65 -19.04
C ALA A 174 82.60 28.22 -18.79
#